data_7315588ca748634ca08141b133981a55
#
_entry.id   7315588ca748634ca08141b133981a55
#
_cell.length_a   1.000
_cell.length_b   1.000
_cell.length_c   1.000
_cell.angle_alpha   90.00
_cell.angle_beta   90.00
_cell.angle_gamma   90.00
#
_symmetry.space_group_name_H-M   'P 1'
#
loop_
_entity.id
_entity.type
_entity.pdbx_description
1 polymer ?
#
loop_
_entity_poly.entity_id
_entity_poly.type
_entity_poly.pdbx_seq_one_letter_code
_entity_poly.pdbx_strand_id
1 'polypeptide(L)'
;MDTLDRIKGSLLGGAAGDALGYPVEFVPDHAIRDFYGPEGITAYRNGQGWISDDTQMTLFTAAGILSGDGFSGVRHRVAAAYQDWLITQRHYQQQPSPDSTGLMALPQLYARRAPGLTCLLALETREKEPQAPEDYTAEPLNDSKGCGGVMRVAPLALRFRLGDNYGGSLSALDREGA
;
A
#
# COMPACT_ATOMS: atom_id res chain seq x y z
N MET A 1 -2.54 -26.16 -3.08
CA MET A 1 -2.70 -24.67 -3.14
C MET A 1 -1.64 -24.17 -4.10
N ASP A 2 -2.06 -23.60 -5.21
CA ASP A 2 -1.14 -23.08 -6.22
C ASP A 2 -0.53 -21.71 -5.80
N THR A 3 0.39 -21.18 -6.60
CA THR A 3 1.06 -19.91 -6.31
C THR A 3 0.07 -18.75 -6.31
N LEU A 4 -0.89 -18.75 -7.21
CA LEU A 4 -1.91 -17.70 -7.31
C LEU A 4 -2.83 -17.69 -6.08
N ASP A 5 -3.23 -18.87 -5.59
CA ASP A 5 -4.01 -18.98 -4.35
C ASP A 5 -3.27 -18.41 -3.15
N ARG A 6 -1.95 -18.65 -3.06
CA ARG A 6 -1.11 -18.10 -1.97
C ARG A 6 -1.02 -16.59 -2.04
N ILE A 7 -0.86 -16.03 -3.25
CA ILE A 7 -0.83 -14.57 -3.46
C ILE A 7 -2.16 -13.94 -3.07
N LYS A 8 -3.27 -14.50 -3.58
CA LYS A 8 -4.62 -14.04 -3.21
C LYS A 8 -4.85 -14.15 -1.70
N GLY A 9 -4.46 -15.28 -1.10
CA GLY A 9 -4.58 -15.51 0.34
C GLY A 9 -3.79 -14.49 1.17
N SER A 10 -2.57 -14.16 0.74
CA SER A 10 -1.74 -13.13 1.40
C SER A 10 -2.39 -11.75 1.36
N LEU A 11 -2.83 -11.31 0.18
CA LEU A 11 -3.45 -9.98 0.02
C LEU A 11 -4.81 -9.89 0.71
N LEU A 12 -5.65 -10.91 0.56
CA LEU A 12 -6.97 -10.95 1.21
C LEU A 12 -6.85 -11.10 2.74
N GLY A 13 -5.88 -11.90 3.20
CA GLY A 13 -5.59 -12.05 4.63
C GLY A 13 -5.10 -10.75 5.26
N GLY A 14 -4.20 -10.03 4.56
CA GLY A 14 -3.77 -8.69 4.98
C GLY A 14 -4.92 -7.71 5.07
N ALA A 15 -5.75 -7.64 4.03
CA ALA A 15 -6.93 -6.77 4.01
C ALA A 15 -7.96 -7.12 5.08
N ALA A 16 -8.17 -8.41 5.36
CA ALA A 16 -9.06 -8.88 6.41
C ALA A 16 -8.53 -8.50 7.80
N GLY A 17 -7.21 -8.65 8.02
CA GLY A 17 -6.55 -8.25 9.26
C GLY A 17 -6.60 -6.74 9.48
N ASP A 18 -6.29 -5.94 8.47
CA ASP A 18 -6.42 -4.49 8.47
C ASP A 18 -7.86 -4.07 8.82
N ALA A 19 -8.85 -4.58 8.10
CA ALA A 19 -10.24 -4.24 8.34
C ALA A 19 -10.75 -4.66 9.72
N LEU A 20 -10.17 -5.68 10.33
CA LEU A 20 -10.47 -6.08 11.70
C LEU A 20 -9.78 -5.17 12.72
N GLY A 21 -8.50 -4.83 12.49
CA GLY A 21 -7.68 -4.04 13.40
C GLY A 21 -7.92 -2.53 13.33
N TYR A 22 -8.24 -2.01 12.15
CA TYR A 22 -8.43 -0.57 11.90
C TYR A 22 -9.33 0.14 12.93
N PRO A 23 -10.51 -0.41 13.35
CA PRO A 23 -11.37 0.28 14.31
C PRO A 23 -10.75 0.47 15.71
N VAL A 24 -9.67 -0.23 16.02
CA VAL A 24 -9.01 -0.22 17.33
C VAL A 24 -7.55 0.22 17.27
N GLU A 25 -7.02 0.59 16.10
CA GLU A 25 -5.61 0.93 15.87
C GLU A 25 -5.07 1.96 16.86
N PHE A 26 -5.87 2.98 17.20
CA PHE A 26 -5.47 4.04 18.14
C PHE A 26 -6.15 3.90 19.51
N VAL A 27 -6.73 2.74 19.79
CA VAL A 27 -7.42 2.48 21.07
C VAL A 27 -6.45 1.76 22.03
N PRO A 28 -6.27 2.22 23.26
CA PRO A 28 -5.43 1.52 24.24
C PRO A 28 -5.94 0.10 24.52
N ASP A 29 -5.00 -0.84 24.77
CA ASP A 29 -5.31 -2.27 24.97
C ASP A 29 -6.39 -2.50 26.06
N HIS A 30 -6.30 -1.81 27.20
CA HIS A 30 -7.30 -1.94 28.25
C HIS A 30 -8.70 -1.54 27.76
N ALA A 31 -8.82 -0.46 27.00
CA ALA A 31 -10.12 0.00 26.48
C ALA A 31 -10.67 -0.95 25.41
N ILE A 32 -9.80 -1.60 24.61
CA ILE A 32 -10.22 -2.66 23.68
C ILE A 32 -10.84 -3.81 24.47
N ARG A 33 -10.16 -4.29 25.52
CA ARG A 33 -10.64 -5.38 26.38
C ARG A 33 -11.90 -5.03 27.17
N ASP A 34 -12.00 -3.81 27.64
CA ASP A 34 -13.20 -3.32 28.33
C ASP A 34 -14.43 -3.31 27.42
N PHE A 35 -14.24 -2.98 26.13
CA PHE A 35 -15.32 -2.87 25.17
C PHE A 35 -15.68 -4.20 24.48
N TYR A 36 -14.65 -4.95 24.07
CA TYR A 36 -14.82 -6.18 23.28
C TYR A 36 -14.67 -7.47 24.09
N GLY A 37 -14.28 -7.38 25.38
CA GLY A 37 -13.99 -8.54 26.22
C GLY A 37 -12.53 -8.99 26.14
N PRO A 38 -12.17 -10.06 26.89
CA PRO A 38 -10.77 -10.52 27.03
C PRO A 38 -10.14 -10.97 25.71
N GLU A 39 -10.92 -11.43 24.75
CA GLU A 39 -10.47 -11.88 23.42
C GLU A 39 -10.19 -10.72 22.47
N GLY A 40 -10.56 -9.48 22.85
CA GLY A 40 -10.47 -8.32 21.99
C GLY A 40 -11.45 -8.34 20.82
N ILE A 41 -11.10 -7.65 19.73
CA ILE A 41 -11.99 -7.58 18.55
C ILE A 41 -11.88 -8.89 17.75
N THR A 42 -13.00 -9.58 17.60
CA THR A 42 -13.10 -10.87 16.87
C THR A 42 -14.04 -10.83 15.67
N ALA A 43 -14.68 -9.69 15.43
CA ALA A 43 -15.61 -9.49 14.32
C ALA A 43 -15.51 -8.07 13.77
N TYR A 44 -15.83 -7.90 12.49
CA TYR A 44 -15.87 -6.58 11.87
C TYR A 44 -16.93 -5.68 12.55
N ARG A 45 -16.55 -4.43 12.76
CA ARG A 45 -17.43 -3.45 13.36
C ARG A 45 -18.72 -3.29 12.51
N ASN A 46 -19.87 -3.50 13.14
CA ASN A 46 -21.18 -3.48 12.47
C ASN A 46 -21.31 -4.46 11.29
N GLY A 47 -20.55 -5.55 11.31
CA GLY A 47 -20.56 -6.55 10.23
C GLY A 47 -19.90 -6.09 8.92
N GLN A 48 -19.21 -4.95 8.92
CA GLN A 48 -18.55 -4.40 7.73
C GLN A 48 -17.04 -4.29 7.93
N GLY A 49 -16.29 -4.89 7.01
CA GLY A 49 -14.82 -4.79 6.94
C GLY A 49 -14.40 -3.57 6.13
N TRP A 50 -14.00 -2.50 6.78
CA TRP A 50 -13.45 -1.30 6.15
C TRP A 50 -11.93 -1.32 6.22
N ILE A 51 -11.29 -1.38 5.07
CA ILE A 51 -9.83 -1.30 4.95
C ILE A 51 -9.32 0.12 5.25
N SER A 52 -8.13 0.22 5.86
CA SER A 52 -7.42 1.47 6.09
C SER A 52 -6.43 1.81 4.95
N ASP A 53 -5.53 2.76 5.18
CA ASP A 53 -4.42 3.08 4.27
C ASP A 53 -3.44 1.92 4.13
N ASP A 54 -3.29 1.03 5.10
CA ASP A 54 -2.48 -0.19 5.00
C ASP A 54 -2.82 -1.01 3.76
N THR A 55 -4.09 -1.38 3.60
CA THR A 55 -4.55 -2.13 2.43
C THR A 55 -4.62 -1.24 1.18
N GLN A 56 -5.06 0.01 1.30
CA GLN A 56 -5.10 0.91 0.16
C GLN A 56 -3.71 1.05 -0.48
N MET A 57 -2.69 1.40 0.30
CA MET A 57 -1.33 1.54 -0.22
C MET A 57 -0.73 0.22 -0.69
N THR A 58 -1.09 -0.91 -0.08
CA THR A 58 -0.74 -2.24 -0.59
C THR A 58 -1.29 -2.46 -2.01
N LEU A 59 -2.54 -2.09 -2.27
CA LEU A 59 -3.15 -2.19 -3.60
C LEU A 59 -2.47 -1.27 -4.62
N PHE A 60 -2.18 -0.03 -4.25
CA PHE A 60 -1.47 0.90 -5.14
C PHE A 60 -0.01 0.48 -5.39
N THR A 61 0.67 -0.14 -4.42
CA THR A 61 1.97 -0.79 -4.64
C THR A 61 1.85 -1.90 -5.67
N ALA A 62 0.88 -2.80 -5.51
CA ALA A 62 0.64 -3.88 -6.47
C ALA A 62 0.33 -3.35 -7.87
N ALA A 63 -0.52 -2.33 -7.98
CA ALA A 63 -0.86 -1.70 -9.25
C ALA A 63 0.39 -1.11 -9.94
N GLY A 64 1.24 -0.38 -9.20
CA GLY A 64 2.48 0.16 -9.75
C GLY A 64 3.46 -0.91 -10.21
N ILE A 65 3.55 -2.05 -9.49
CA ILE A 65 4.37 -3.20 -9.89
C ILE A 65 3.83 -3.83 -11.18
N LEU A 66 2.51 -3.92 -11.33
CA LEU A 66 1.85 -4.59 -12.43
C LEU A 66 1.65 -3.71 -13.67
N SER A 67 1.85 -2.38 -13.58
CA SER A 67 1.63 -1.44 -14.69
C SER A 67 2.72 -1.48 -15.78
N GLY A 68 3.69 -2.39 -15.70
CA GLY A 68 4.72 -2.57 -16.72
C GLY A 68 5.46 -3.89 -16.58
N ASP A 69 6.24 -4.20 -17.60
CA ASP A 69 7.00 -5.44 -17.69
C ASP A 69 8.30 -5.38 -16.86
N GLY A 70 8.54 -6.44 -16.12
CA GLY A 70 9.77 -6.61 -15.34
C GLY A 70 9.93 -5.61 -14.20
N PHE A 71 11.18 -5.47 -13.74
CA PHE A 71 11.54 -4.58 -12.63
C PHE A 71 12.08 -3.21 -13.07
N SER A 72 12.45 -3.05 -14.35
CA SER A 72 12.89 -1.75 -14.86
C SER A 72 11.81 -0.69 -14.66
N GLY A 73 12.18 0.43 -14.07
CA GLY A 73 11.25 1.54 -13.79
C GLY A 73 10.17 1.25 -12.75
N VAL A 74 10.22 0.12 -12.01
CA VAL A 74 9.22 -0.22 -11.00
C VAL A 74 9.07 0.87 -9.93
N ARG A 75 10.16 1.50 -9.53
CA ARG A 75 10.14 2.59 -8.54
C ARG A 75 9.28 3.76 -9.01
N HIS A 76 9.43 4.16 -10.28
CA HIS A 76 8.62 5.24 -10.87
C HIS A 76 7.14 4.90 -10.94
N ARG A 77 6.85 3.68 -11.39
CA ARG A 77 5.46 3.21 -11.49
C ARG A 77 4.78 3.14 -10.12
N VAL A 78 5.50 2.65 -9.10
CA VAL A 78 5.00 2.63 -7.72
C VAL A 78 4.87 4.05 -7.17
N ALA A 79 5.84 4.94 -7.44
CA ALA A 79 5.74 6.34 -7.02
C ALA A 79 4.56 7.06 -7.68
N ALA A 80 4.31 6.82 -8.97
CA ALA A 80 3.13 7.34 -9.66
C ALA A 80 1.83 6.78 -9.07
N ALA A 81 1.78 5.48 -8.80
CA ALA A 81 0.62 4.85 -8.14
C ALA A 81 0.35 5.46 -6.74
N TYR A 82 1.37 5.86 -6.01
CA TYR A 82 1.17 6.55 -4.72
C TYR A 82 0.65 7.99 -4.90
N GLN A 83 0.96 8.67 -6.00
CA GLN A 83 0.32 9.95 -6.30
C GLN A 83 -1.18 9.76 -6.59
N ASP A 84 -1.55 8.69 -7.30
CA ASP A 84 -2.95 8.31 -7.47
C ASP A 84 -3.65 8.07 -6.12
N TRP A 85 -2.98 7.34 -5.21
CA TRP A 85 -3.50 7.14 -3.85
C TRP A 85 -3.70 8.48 -3.13
N LEU A 86 -2.74 9.42 -3.19
CA LEU A 86 -2.87 10.74 -2.58
C LEU A 86 -4.13 11.47 -3.07
N ILE A 87 -4.45 11.37 -4.36
CA ILE A 87 -5.67 11.93 -4.94
C ILE A 87 -6.91 11.32 -4.27
N THR A 88 -6.94 10.01 -4.05
CA THR A 88 -8.09 9.36 -3.39
C THR A 88 -8.29 9.83 -1.95
N GLN A 89 -7.22 10.30 -1.28
CA GLN A 89 -7.29 10.80 0.10
C GLN A 89 -7.86 12.24 0.19
N ARG A 90 -7.98 12.93 -0.93
CA ARG A 90 -8.52 14.30 -1.01
C ARG A 90 -10.05 14.34 -1.20
N HIS A 91 -10.69 13.18 -1.18
CA HIS A 91 -12.15 13.01 -1.25
C HIS A 91 -12.84 13.54 -2.52
N TYR A 92 -12.11 13.76 -3.61
CA TYR A 92 -12.77 14.02 -4.90
C TYR A 92 -12.41 12.97 -5.91
N GLN A 93 -13.44 12.42 -6.48
CA GLN A 93 -13.28 11.54 -7.63
C GLN A 93 -12.85 12.40 -8.82
N GLN A 94 -11.58 12.30 -9.17
CA GLN A 94 -11.07 12.91 -10.40
C GLN A 94 -11.24 11.93 -11.56
N GLN A 95 -11.36 12.47 -12.77
CA GLN A 95 -11.25 11.64 -13.96
C GLN A 95 -9.84 11.06 -14.02
N PRO A 96 -9.70 9.73 -14.12
CA PRO A 96 -8.40 9.10 -14.23
C PRO A 96 -7.64 9.67 -15.44
N SER A 97 -6.36 9.99 -15.27
CA SER A 97 -5.50 10.27 -16.43
C SER A 97 -5.21 8.97 -17.18
N PRO A 98 -4.79 9.01 -18.45
CA PRO A 98 -4.39 7.82 -19.19
C PRO A 98 -3.28 7.01 -18.49
N ASP A 99 -2.44 7.69 -17.71
CA ASP A 99 -1.29 7.08 -17.02
C ASP A 99 -1.63 6.64 -15.58
N SER A 100 -2.87 6.90 -15.10
CA SER A 100 -3.28 6.54 -13.76
C SER A 100 -3.56 5.04 -13.64
N THR A 101 -3.44 4.51 -12.42
CA THR A 101 -3.79 3.13 -12.14
C THR A 101 -5.31 2.90 -12.28
N GLY A 102 -5.71 1.72 -12.73
CA GLY A 102 -7.12 1.34 -12.81
C GLY A 102 -7.88 1.43 -11.47
N LEU A 103 -7.14 1.52 -10.34
CA LEU A 103 -7.70 1.70 -9.00
C LEU A 103 -8.43 3.04 -8.83
N MET A 104 -8.06 4.06 -9.60
CA MET A 104 -8.73 5.36 -9.60
C MET A 104 -10.20 5.29 -10.02
N ALA A 105 -10.61 4.22 -10.72
CA ALA A 105 -11.99 3.98 -11.11
C ALA A 105 -12.85 3.40 -9.97
N LEU A 106 -12.26 3.03 -8.82
CA LEU A 106 -12.94 2.39 -7.70
C LEU A 106 -13.37 3.43 -6.64
N PRO A 107 -14.67 3.79 -6.55
CA PRO A 107 -15.15 4.79 -5.58
C PRO A 107 -14.84 4.43 -4.13
N GLN A 108 -14.73 3.12 -3.81
CA GLN A 108 -14.46 2.61 -2.46
C GLN A 108 -13.08 3.03 -1.93
N LEU A 109 -12.14 3.40 -2.82
CA LEU A 109 -10.80 3.87 -2.45
C LEU A 109 -10.76 5.37 -2.13
N TYR A 110 -11.81 6.13 -2.50
CA TYR A 110 -11.95 7.55 -2.14
C TYR A 110 -12.47 7.71 -0.71
N ALA A 111 -11.70 7.18 0.22
CA ALA A 111 -12.05 7.22 1.62
C ALA A 111 -10.80 7.36 2.49
N ARG A 112 -10.80 8.40 3.30
CA ARG A 112 -9.72 8.70 4.23
C ARG A 112 -9.92 7.87 5.50
N ARG A 113 -9.17 6.76 5.63
CA ARG A 113 -9.23 5.86 6.78
C ARG A 113 -7.83 5.69 7.35
N ALA A 114 -7.58 6.36 8.49
CA ALA A 114 -6.32 6.38 9.23
C ALA A 114 -5.04 6.65 8.38
N PRO A 115 -5.06 7.49 7.31
CA PRO A 115 -3.88 7.63 6.49
C PRO A 115 -2.73 8.20 7.31
N GLY A 116 -1.59 7.51 7.27
CA GLY A 116 -0.37 7.93 7.96
C GLY A 116 0.06 9.33 7.51
N LEU A 117 0.15 10.27 8.47
CA LEU A 117 0.56 11.64 8.19
C LEU A 117 1.91 11.71 7.46
N THR A 118 2.83 10.83 7.83
CA THR A 118 4.13 10.69 7.18
C THR A 118 4.00 10.42 5.67
N CYS A 119 3.12 9.48 5.29
CA CYS A 119 2.90 9.13 3.89
C CYS A 119 2.27 10.30 3.13
N LEU A 120 1.26 10.95 3.71
CA LEU A 120 0.61 12.11 3.10
C LEU A 120 1.61 13.24 2.85
N LEU A 121 2.36 13.65 3.88
CA LEU A 121 3.33 14.74 3.78
C LEU A 121 4.43 14.43 2.76
N ALA A 122 4.96 13.21 2.73
CA ALA A 122 5.97 12.82 1.77
C ALA A 122 5.45 12.92 0.32
N LEU A 123 4.23 12.47 0.07
CA LEU A 123 3.63 12.53 -1.27
C LEU A 123 3.24 13.96 -1.67
N GLU A 124 2.75 14.77 -0.73
CA GLU A 124 2.47 16.18 -0.97
C GLU A 124 3.74 16.99 -1.27
N THR A 125 4.85 16.68 -0.59
CA THR A 125 6.16 17.29 -0.89
C THR A 125 6.60 16.94 -2.30
N ARG A 126 6.50 15.66 -2.66
CA ARG A 126 6.87 15.18 -3.99
C ARG A 126 5.98 15.77 -5.11
N GLU A 127 4.73 16.01 -4.83
CA GLU A 127 3.82 16.68 -5.79
C GLU A 127 4.22 18.14 -6.05
N LYS A 128 4.67 18.85 -5.01
CA LYS A 128 5.10 20.26 -5.11
C LYS A 128 6.49 20.41 -5.73
N GLU A 129 7.35 19.47 -5.48
CA GLU A 129 8.73 19.43 -5.93
C GLU A 129 8.99 18.11 -6.67
N PRO A 130 8.47 17.96 -7.91
CA PRO A 130 8.66 16.74 -8.68
C PRO A 130 10.16 16.54 -8.95
N GLN A 131 10.68 15.44 -8.43
CA GLN A 131 12.05 15.03 -8.68
C GLN A 131 12.14 14.25 -9.99
N ALA A 132 13.30 14.28 -10.62
CA ALA A 132 13.58 13.36 -11.71
C ALA A 132 13.45 11.91 -11.23
N PRO A 133 13.02 11.01 -12.08
CA PRO A 133 12.81 9.62 -11.73
C PRO A 133 13.99 8.93 -11.04
N GLU A 134 15.19 9.21 -11.46
CA GLU A 134 16.44 8.69 -10.89
C GLU A 134 16.68 9.15 -9.45
N ASP A 135 16.08 10.27 -9.03
CA ASP A 135 16.27 10.86 -7.71
C ASP A 135 15.30 10.31 -6.65
N TYR A 136 14.35 9.45 -7.05
CA TYR A 136 13.37 8.87 -6.11
C TYR A 136 13.99 8.05 -4.97
N THR A 137 15.26 7.79 -4.99
CA THR A 137 15.96 6.97 -4.00
C THR A 137 17.06 7.69 -3.27
N ALA A 138 17.37 8.94 -3.65
CA ALA A 138 18.53 9.64 -3.12
C ALA A 138 18.41 9.95 -1.64
N GLU A 139 17.26 10.51 -1.21
CA GLU A 139 17.08 10.91 0.18
C GLU A 139 15.65 10.62 0.68
N PRO A 140 15.48 10.24 1.95
CA PRO A 140 14.16 10.14 2.54
C PRO A 140 13.51 11.52 2.64
N LEU A 141 12.22 11.62 2.33
CA LEU A 141 11.46 12.87 2.37
C LEU A 141 11.13 13.35 3.79
N ASN A 142 11.38 12.51 4.79
CA ASN A 142 11.23 12.85 6.21
C ASN A 142 11.94 11.82 7.09
N ASP A 143 12.11 12.15 8.38
CA ASP A 143 12.77 11.30 9.38
C ASP A 143 11.78 10.48 10.21
N SER A 144 10.57 10.27 9.72
CA SER A 144 9.54 9.51 10.42
C SER A 144 9.94 8.05 10.61
N LYS A 145 9.59 7.51 11.77
CA LYS A 145 9.75 6.10 12.13
C LYS A 145 8.42 5.34 12.15
N GLY A 146 7.41 5.87 11.47
CA GLY A 146 6.12 5.20 11.31
C GLY A 146 6.20 3.95 10.45
N CYS A 147 5.18 3.10 10.53
CA CYS A 147 5.10 1.82 9.81
C CYS A 147 4.80 1.95 8.32
N GLY A 148 4.53 3.16 7.81
CA GLY A 148 4.06 3.39 6.44
C GLY A 148 4.87 2.74 5.32
N GLY A 149 6.19 2.51 5.54
CA GLY A 149 7.02 1.77 4.58
C GLY A 149 6.79 0.26 4.63
N VAL A 150 6.59 -0.30 5.82
CA VAL A 150 6.47 -1.77 6.03
C VAL A 150 5.09 -2.29 5.64
N MET A 151 4.02 -1.57 5.98
CA MET A 151 2.64 -2.00 5.78
C MET A 151 2.29 -2.38 4.32
N ARG A 152 3.00 -1.81 3.35
CA ARG A 152 2.68 -1.89 1.92
C ARG A 152 3.65 -2.71 1.07
N VAL A 153 4.67 -3.36 1.67
CA VAL A 153 5.74 -4.05 0.90
C VAL A 153 5.39 -5.46 0.45
N ALA A 154 4.33 -6.07 0.96
CA ALA A 154 3.93 -7.43 0.62
C ALA A 154 3.89 -7.71 -0.90
N PRO A 155 3.34 -6.82 -1.77
CA PRO A 155 3.32 -7.05 -3.21
C PRO A 155 4.70 -7.20 -3.84
N LEU A 156 5.73 -6.55 -3.32
CA LEU A 156 7.11 -6.72 -3.80
C LEU A 156 7.58 -8.16 -3.58
N ALA A 157 7.45 -8.68 -2.36
CA ALA A 157 7.83 -10.05 -2.04
C ALA A 157 7.03 -11.08 -2.87
N LEU A 158 5.74 -10.83 -3.08
CA LEU A 158 4.89 -11.70 -3.89
C LEU A 158 5.31 -11.69 -5.36
N ARG A 159 5.70 -10.54 -5.91
CA ARG A 159 6.21 -10.43 -7.29
C ARG A 159 7.53 -11.16 -7.46
N PHE A 160 8.43 -11.11 -6.46
CA PHE A 160 9.67 -11.89 -6.47
C PHE A 160 9.41 -13.39 -6.58
N ARG A 161 8.50 -13.90 -5.78
CA ARG A 161 8.12 -15.33 -5.83
C ARG A 161 7.58 -15.76 -7.20
N LEU A 162 6.92 -14.86 -7.91
CA LEU A 162 6.51 -15.10 -9.30
C LEU A 162 7.71 -15.10 -10.25
N GLY A 163 8.70 -14.21 -10.03
CA GLY A 163 9.92 -14.11 -10.83
C GLY A 163 10.81 -15.34 -10.75
N ASP A 164 10.92 -15.96 -9.58
CA ASP A 164 11.70 -17.19 -9.39
C ASP A 164 11.18 -18.35 -10.26
N ASN A 165 9.89 -18.36 -10.58
CA ASN A 165 9.29 -19.33 -11.50
C ASN A 165 9.48 -18.94 -12.99
N TYR A 166 9.96 -17.73 -13.29
CA TYR A 166 10.20 -17.20 -14.63
C TYR A 166 11.67 -16.92 -14.94
N GLY A 167 12.61 -17.47 -14.15
CA GLY A 167 14.05 -17.42 -14.44
C GLY A 167 14.74 -16.07 -14.17
N GLY A 168 14.10 -15.16 -13.43
CA GLY A 168 14.70 -13.89 -13.02
C GLY A 168 15.48 -14.05 -11.70
N SER A 169 16.81 -14.02 -11.76
CA SER A 169 17.71 -14.08 -10.61
C SER A 169 17.58 -12.82 -9.72
N LEU A 170 17.62 -13.01 -8.40
CA LEU A 170 17.80 -11.94 -7.38
C LEU A 170 18.97 -10.98 -7.68
N SER A 171 19.95 -11.43 -8.49
CA SER A 171 21.09 -10.62 -8.91
C SER A 171 20.75 -9.34 -9.71
N ALA A 172 19.52 -9.19 -10.19
CA ALA A 172 19.08 -7.98 -10.88
C ALA A 172 18.75 -6.83 -9.92
N LEU A 173 18.38 -7.15 -8.67
CA LEU A 173 18.04 -6.13 -7.65
C LEU A 173 19.26 -5.55 -6.94
N ASP A 174 20.29 -6.37 -6.75
CA ASP A 174 21.55 -5.91 -6.15
C ASP A 174 22.26 -4.88 -7.04
N ARG A 175 21.90 -4.82 -8.33
CA ARG A 175 22.50 -3.88 -9.28
C ARG A 175 21.76 -2.55 -9.41
N GLU A 176 20.51 -2.46 -8.98
CA GLU A 176 19.73 -1.22 -8.98
C GLU A 176 19.66 -0.56 -7.58
N GLY A 177 20.24 -1.21 -6.57
CA GLY A 177 20.26 -0.75 -5.18
C GLY A 177 21.63 -0.29 -4.67
N ALA A 178 22.64 -0.20 -5.54
CA ALA A 178 23.98 0.32 -5.23
C ALA A 178 24.15 1.73 -5.78
#